data_52ea87858c90f8b626195b2d6ddd78d4
#
_entry.id   52ea87858c90f8b626195b2d6ddd78d4
#
_cell.length_a   1.000
_cell.length_b   1.000
_cell.length_c   1.000
_cell.angle_alpha   90.00
_cell.angle_beta   90.00
_cell.angle_gamma   90.00
#
_symmetry.space_group_name_H-M   'P 1'
#
loop_
_entity.id
_entity.type
_entity.pdbx_description
1 polymer ?
#
loop_
_entity_poly.entity_id
_entity_poly.type
_entity_poly.pdbx_seq_one_letter_code
_entity_poly.pdbx_strand_id
1 'polypeptide(L)'
;MKVKRIENKIFTFLAFVLILASIPFEGLGNSGYYTVYDIKTDKVLFRTAMDVHKKDMYLSGDNKLYEIVEVDEGEKIAYAKYIRTEKLPGVDEEVSAAIAVSQNTGEKRIAIYSTHSDESYLPSDGAASINGHGGIYRVDTALQKALEDKGVKVKVDWTLYLPHDAMAYTRSRAGAVKLLKEFKPDLLLDVHRDAVPLEEYIRKIAGKNAAGVRIVLGRNNPNLKANQNLAYRIKAIADKTYPHLIKDIFFGEGDFNQDLTPNALLLEFGTYPHTRQRAEVSAGFMADVLTKALYGLDQQKQVGTVTKTQKPLPGQNKAAATGIWILVGVGIVSAVAFMLLSTGGREMLYKFSKATKREFASYLGRFKRKKGDEE
;
A
#
# COMPACT_ATOMS: atom_id res chain seq x y z
N MET A 1 35.85 -20.70 -51.89
CA MET A 1 35.79 -19.94 -50.61
C MET A 1 34.52 -19.09 -50.42
N LYS A 2 33.82 -18.61 -51.46
CA LYS A 2 32.60 -17.79 -51.34
C LYS A 2 31.34 -18.57 -50.95
N VAL A 3 31.18 -19.83 -51.35
CA VAL A 3 30.01 -20.64 -51.07
C VAL A 3 29.89 -21.00 -49.57
N LYS A 4 30.94 -21.45 -48.90
CA LYS A 4 30.97 -21.74 -47.47
C LYS A 4 30.64 -20.54 -46.57
N ARG A 5 30.85 -19.34 -47.04
CA ARG A 5 30.54 -18.10 -46.26
C ARG A 5 29.09 -17.71 -46.35
N ILE A 6 28.36 -18.16 -47.37
CA ILE A 6 26.91 -17.93 -47.53
C ILE A 6 26.16 -18.98 -46.69
N GLU A 7 26.58 -20.26 -46.71
CA GLU A 7 25.96 -21.30 -45.91
C GLU A 7 26.04 -21.02 -44.40
N ASN A 8 27.21 -20.52 -43.93
CA ASN A 8 27.32 -20.13 -42.49
C ASN A 8 26.43 -18.96 -42.10
N LYS A 9 26.20 -17.99 -43.03
CA LYS A 9 25.28 -16.87 -42.74
C LYS A 9 23.81 -17.29 -42.72
N ILE A 10 23.44 -18.22 -43.62
CA ILE A 10 22.08 -18.79 -43.64
C ILE A 10 21.85 -19.67 -42.42
N PHE A 11 22.85 -20.45 -42.00
CA PHE A 11 22.75 -21.28 -40.80
C PHE A 11 22.65 -20.43 -39.52
N THR A 12 23.41 -19.32 -39.44
CA THR A 12 23.36 -18.39 -38.31
C THR A 12 22.02 -17.64 -38.26
N PHE A 13 21.47 -17.27 -39.44
CA PHE A 13 20.16 -16.61 -39.52
C PHE A 13 19.02 -17.56 -39.17
N LEU A 14 19.06 -18.83 -39.66
CA LEU A 14 18.09 -19.86 -39.26
C LEU A 14 18.19 -20.22 -37.79
N ALA A 15 19.38 -20.28 -37.20
CA ALA A 15 19.57 -20.51 -35.75
C ALA A 15 19.02 -19.34 -34.93
N PHE A 16 19.16 -18.08 -35.41
CA PHE A 16 18.60 -16.91 -34.74
C PHE A 16 17.07 -16.85 -34.82
N VAL A 17 16.50 -17.27 -35.96
CA VAL A 17 15.03 -17.38 -36.12
C VAL A 17 14.47 -18.53 -35.28
N LEU A 18 15.19 -19.65 -35.14
CA LEU A 18 14.80 -20.78 -34.26
C LEU A 18 14.93 -20.42 -32.78
N ILE A 19 15.88 -19.58 -32.38
CA ILE A 19 16.02 -19.07 -30.99
C ILE A 19 14.90 -18.07 -30.69
N LEU A 20 14.46 -17.26 -31.65
CA LEU A 20 13.29 -16.36 -31.49
C LEU A 20 11.95 -17.13 -31.45
N ALA A 21 11.89 -18.30 -32.12
CA ALA A 21 10.71 -19.18 -32.07
C ALA A 21 10.68 -20.10 -30.84
N SER A 22 11.78 -20.20 -30.10
CA SER A 22 11.88 -20.97 -28.84
C SER A 22 11.86 -20.10 -27.58
N ILE A 23 11.67 -18.77 -27.70
CA ILE A 23 11.16 -17.99 -26.59
C ILE A 23 9.75 -18.53 -26.39
N PRO A 24 9.42 -19.18 -25.25
CA PRO A 24 8.04 -19.48 -24.97
C PRO A 24 7.33 -18.11 -25.06
N PHE A 25 6.48 -17.96 -26.06
CA PHE A 25 5.37 -17.05 -25.97
C PHE A 25 4.61 -17.62 -24.75
N GLU A 26 4.99 -17.14 -23.55
CA GLU A 26 4.11 -17.26 -22.40
C GLU A 26 2.82 -16.65 -22.93
N GLY A 27 1.95 -17.55 -23.37
CA GLY A 27 0.61 -17.18 -23.75
C GLY A 27 0.12 -16.29 -22.65
N LEU A 28 -0.51 -15.21 -22.98
CA LEU A 28 -1.34 -14.39 -22.09
C LEU A 28 -2.33 -15.35 -21.41
N GLY A 29 -1.80 -16.21 -20.53
CA GLY A 29 -2.56 -17.08 -19.66
C GLY A 29 -3.34 -16.15 -18.79
N ASN A 30 -4.66 -16.28 -18.85
CA ASN A 30 -5.70 -15.59 -18.12
C ASN A 30 -5.14 -14.96 -16.84
N SER A 31 -4.68 -13.71 -16.98
CA SER A 31 -4.21 -12.92 -15.83
C SER A 31 -5.40 -12.87 -14.89
N GLY A 32 -5.28 -13.26 -13.62
CA GLY A 32 -6.39 -13.27 -12.67
C GLY A 32 -7.05 -11.89 -12.48
N TYR A 33 -6.80 -10.92 -13.37
CA TYR A 33 -7.30 -9.55 -13.34
C TYR A 33 -7.64 -9.06 -14.75
N TYR A 34 -8.56 -8.09 -14.83
CA TYR A 34 -8.87 -7.37 -16.06
C TYR A 34 -7.83 -6.28 -16.36
N THR A 35 -7.49 -6.13 -17.64
CA THR A 35 -6.78 -4.97 -18.18
C THR A 35 -7.77 -4.12 -18.99
N VAL A 36 -7.93 -2.86 -18.58
CA VAL A 36 -8.87 -1.94 -19.22
C VAL A 36 -8.11 -0.92 -20.07
N TYR A 37 -8.50 -0.82 -21.33
CA TYR A 37 -7.90 0.08 -22.33
C TYR A 37 -8.83 1.24 -22.68
N ASP A 38 -8.23 2.38 -22.99
CA ASP A 38 -8.95 3.46 -23.68
C ASP A 38 -9.20 3.05 -25.13
N ILE A 39 -10.46 2.92 -25.53
CA ILE A 39 -10.87 2.45 -26.87
C ILE A 39 -10.37 3.35 -27.99
N LYS A 40 -10.05 4.63 -27.72
CA LYS A 40 -9.57 5.58 -28.73
C LYS A 40 -8.05 5.54 -28.90
N THR A 41 -7.31 5.31 -27.83
CA THR A 41 -5.84 5.44 -27.81
C THR A 41 -5.11 4.13 -27.64
N ASP A 42 -5.84 3.05 -27.34
CA ASP A 42 -5.34 1.70 -27.04
C ASP A 42 -4.35 1.66 -25.85
N LYS A 43 -4.40 2.68 -25.00
CA LYS A 43 -3.57 2.75 -23.80
C LYS A 43 -4.25 2.10 -22.63
N VAL A 44 -3.48 1.38 -21.83
CA VAL A 44 -3.97 0.86 -20.55
C VAL A 44 -4.37 2.01 -19.64
N LEU A 45 -5.59 1.99 -19.16
CA LEU A 45 -6.13 2.94 -18.17
C LEU A 45 -5.89 2.45 -16.75
N PHE A 46 -6.24 1.19 -16.49
CA PHE A 46 -6.07 0.56 -15.18
C PHE A 46 -6.18 -0.96 -15.29
N ARG A 47 -5.77 -1.65 -14.21
CA ARG A 47 -6.04 -3.06 -13.97
C ARG A 47 -6.82 -3.25 -12.69
N THR A 48 -7.60 -4.33 -12.62
CA THR A 48 -8.40 -4.69 -11.43
C THR A 48 -8.67 -6.18 -11.38
N ALA A 49 -8.63 -6.76 -10.19
CA ALA A 49 -9.05 -8.14 -9.97
C ALA A 49 -10.58 -8.26 -9.80
N MET A 50 -11.28 -7.14 -9.65
CA MET A 50 -12.74 -7.14 -9.63
C MET A 50 -13.29 -7.47 -11.03
N ASP A 51 -14.44 -8.11 -11.08
CA ASP A 51 -15.16 -8.30 -12.34
C ASP A 51 -15.53 -6.93 -12.94
N VAL A 52 -15.41 -6.86 -14.28
CA VAL A 52 -15.67 -5.64 -15.04
C VAL A 52 -16.84 -5.89 -15.96
N HIS A 53 -17.82 -4.99 -15.97
CA HIS A 53 -19.04 -5.11 -16.76
C HIS A 53 -19.25 -3.86 -17.62
N LYS A 54 -20.01 -4.02 -18.71
CA LYS A 54 -20.47 -2.86 -19.49
C LYS A 54 -21.23 -1.89 -18.60
N LYS A 55 -21.00 -0.58 -18.82
CA LYS A 55 -21.51 0.54 -18.03
C LYS A 55 -20.84 0.74 -16.66
N ASP A 56 -19.86 -0.07 -16.29
CA ASP A 56 -18.99 0.29 -15.20
C ASP A 56 -18.26 1.58 -15.54
N MET A 57 -17.95 2.38 -14.53
CA MET A 57 -17.30 3.66 -14.73
C MET A 57 -15.97 3.72 -13.99
N TYR A 58 -15.08 4.53 -14.52
CA TYR A 58 -13.74 4.71 -13.97
C TYR A 58 -13.36 6.18 -13.96
N LEU A 59 -13.08 6.73 -12.78
CA LEU A 59 -12.50 8.05 -12.61
C LEU A 59 -11.01 7.91 -12.35
N SER A 60 -10.20 8.33 -13.30
CA SER A 60 -8.73 8.27 -13.21
C SER A 60 -8.14 9.23 -12.17
N GLY A 61 -6.86 9.05 -11.85
CA GLY A 61 -6.12 9.95 -10.96
C GLY A 61 -6.14 11.41 -11.40
N ASP A 62 -6.19 11.69 -12.71
CA ASP A 62 -6.28 13.02 -13.31
C ASP A 62 -7.73 13.47 -13.59
N ASN A 63 -8.70 12.86 -12.93
CA ASN A 63 -10.13 13.19 -12.94
C ASN A 63 -10.83 13.02 -14.30
N LYS A 64 -10.30 12.20 -15.19
CA LYS A 64 -10.98 11.80 -16.42
C LYS A 64 -11.95 10.66 -16.12
N LEU A 65 -13.20 10.83 -16.48
CA LEU A 65 -14.25 9.82 -16.33
C LEU A 65 -14.39 9.03 -17.61
N TYR A 66 -14.38 7.71 -17.48
CA TYR A 66 -14.55 6.72 -18.55
C TYR A 66 -15.72 5.81 -18.23
N GLU A 67 -16.34 5.24 -19.28
CA GLU A 67 -17.39 4.22 -19.19
C GLU A 67 -16.92 2.97 -19.95
N ILE A 68 -17.06 1.79 -19.35
CA ILE A 68 -16.76 0.51 -19.97
C ILE A 68 -17.81 0.21 -21.04
N VAL A 69 -17.38 0.05 -22.28
CA VAL A 69 -18.25 -0.17 -23.44
C VAL A 69 -18.16 -1.57 -24.03
N GLU A 70 -17.01 -2.23 -23.86
CA GLU A 70 -16.78 -3.60 -24.32
C GLU A 70 -16.04 -4.39 -23.25
N VAL A 71 -16.36 -5.67 -23.11
CA VAL A 71 -15.71 -6.59 -22.16
C VAL A 71 -15.54 -7.94 -22.85
N ASP A 72 -14.34 -8.47 -22.83
CA ASP A 72 -13.99 -9.85 -23.13
C ASP A 72 -13.66 -10.58 -21.83
N GLU A 73 -14.60 -11.35 -21.34
CA GLU A 73 -14.45 -12.10 -20.07
C GLU A 73 -13.41 -13.22 -20.18
N GLY A 74 -13.23 -13.80 -21.39
CA GLY A 74 -12.29 -14.89 -21.64
C GLY A 74 -10.84 -14.44 -21.55
N GLU A 75 -10.53 -13.31 -22.16
CA GLU A 75 -9.19 -12.71 -22.17
C GLU A 75 -8.96 -11.76 -20.99
N LYS A 76 -9.98 -11.48 -20.18
CA LYS A 76 -9.94 -10.47 -19.11
C LYS A 76 -9.51 -9.09 -19.63
N ILE A 77 -10.05 -8.69 -20.78
CA ILE A 77 -9.80 -7.40 -21.42
C ILE A 77 -11.10 -6.61 -21.46
N ALA A 78 -11.02 -5.31 -21.23
CA ALA A 78 -12.15 -4.42 -21.43
C ALA A 78 -11.70 -3.10 -22.09
N TYR A 79 -12.63 -2.44 -22.77
CA TYR A 79 -12.42 -1.15 -23.40
C TYR A 79 -13.35 -0.12 -22.80
N ALA A 80 -12.77 1.04 -22.47
CA ALA A 80 -13.49 2.16 -21.90
C ALA A 80 -13.42 3.39 -22.81
N LYS A 81 -14.52 4.13 -22.86
CA LYS A 81 -14.66 5.36 -23.60
C LYS A 81 -14.57 6.55 -22.67
N TYR A 82 -13.74 7.53 -22.98
CA TYR A 82 -13.72 8.81 -22.30
C TYR A 82 -15.07 9.53 -22.41
N ILE A 83 -15.60 9.99 -21.28
CA ILE A 83 -16.86 10.73 -21.20
C ILE A 83 -16.61 12.23 -20.99
N ARG A 84 -15.88 12.59 -19.94
CA ARG A 84 -15.56 13.97 -19.58
C ARG A 84 -14.47 14.03 -18.51
N THR A 85 -13.95 15.23 -18.29
CA THR A 85 -13.14 15.51 -17.09
C THR A 85 -14.06 16.02 -15.98
N GLU A 86 -14.02 15.36 -14.83
CA GLU A 86 -14.83 15.71 -13.67
C GLU A 86 -14.23 16.90 -12.94
N LYS A 87 -15.09 17.84 -12.57
CA LYS A 87 -14.74 18.92 -11.64
C LYS A 87 -15.06 18.45 -10.23
N LEU A 88 -14.03 18.19 -9.46
CA LEU A 88 -14.19 17.85 -8.04
C LEU A 88 -14.64 19.05 -7.22
N PRO A 89 -15.29 18.84 -6.06
CA PRO A 89 -15.74 19.94 -5.19
C PRO A 89 -14.56 20.77 -4.67
N GLY A 90 -14.81 22.03 -4.34
CA GLY A 90 -13.82 22.93 -3.75
C GLY A 90 -13.45 22.49 -2.32
N VAL A 91 -12.17 22.27 -2.06
CA VAL A 91 -11.70 21.68 -0.78
C VAL A 91 -12.04 22.59 0.41
N ASP A 92 -11.85 23.89 0.28
CA ASP A 92 -12.05 24.82 1.40
C ASP A 92 -13.55 24.98 1.76
N GLU A 93 -14.44 24.90 0.76
CA GLU A 93 -15.89 24.88 0.95
C GLU A 93 -16.35 23.58 1.62
N GLU A 94 -15.82 22.43 1.16
CA GLU A 94 -16.16 21.11 1.69
C GLU A 94 -15.67 20.91 3.13
N VAL A 95 -14.44 21.37 3.45
CA VAL A 95 -13.92 21.34 4.82
C VAL A 95 -14.75 22.25 5.74
N SER A 96 -15.14 23.43 5.28
CA SER A 96 -15.99 24.34 6.03
C SER A 96 -17.37 23.75 6.30
N ALA A 97 -17.98 23.10 5.31
CA ALA A 97 -19.24 22.38 5.45
C ALA A 97 -19.14 21.21 6.44
N ALA A 98 -18.04 20.45 6.38
CA ALA A 98 -17.78 19.34 7.30
C ALA A 98 -17.62 19.82 8.76
N ILE A 99 -16.97 20.97 8.98
CA ILE A 99 -16.86 21.60 10.31
C ILE A 99 -18.25 21.95 10.85
N ALA A 100 -19.10 22.56 10.04
CA ALA A 100 -20.44 22.96 10.45
C ALA A 100 -21.30 21.75 10.85
N VAL A 101 -21.22 20.63 10.11
CA VAL A 101 -21.92 19.38 10.44
C VAL A 101 -21.34 18.75 11.72
N SER A 102 -20.01 18.69 11.85
CA SER A 102 -19.33 18.08 13.00
C SER A 102 -19.64 18.78 14.33
N GLN A 103 -19.85 20.10 14.32
CA GLN A 103 -20.24 20.84 15.53
C GLN A 103 -21.63 20.44 16.06
N ASN A 104 -22.48 19.88 15.22
CA ASN A 104 -23.86 19.49 15.54
C ASN A 104 -24.00 17.98 15.87
N THR A 105 -23.04 17.14 15.53
CA THR A 105 -23.17 15.66 15.62
C THR A 105 -22.56 15.05 16.88
N GLY A 106 -21.82 15.79 17.68
CA GLY A 106 -21.24 15.28 18.94
C GLY A 106 -20.03 14.37 18.72
N GLU A 107 -20.13 13.10 19.07
CA GLU A 107 -19.01 12.15 19.03
C GLU A 107 -18.74 11.62 17.61
N LYS A 108 -17.48 11.68 17.16
CA LYS A 108 -17.02 11.26 15.83
C LYS A 108 -16.79 9.76 15.82
N ARG A 109 -17.40 9.02 14.88
CA ARG A 109 -17.42 7.56 14.86
C ARG A 109 -17.19 7.02 13.46
N ILE A 110 -16.23 6.11 13.30
CA ILE A 110 -15.98 5.38 12.06
C ILE A 110 -15.98 3.89 12.36
N ALA A 111 -16.69 3.10 11.56
CA ALA A 111 -16.65 1.64 11.64
C ALA A 111 -15.86 1.05 10.49
N ILE A 112 -15.10 0.00 10.75
CA ILE A 112 -14.25 -0.72 9.80
C ILE A 112 -14.59 -2.20 9.85
N TYR A 113 -14.62 -2.85 8.71
CA TYR A 113 -14.66 -4.30 8.55
C TYR A 113 -13.92 -4.67 7.27
N SER A 114 -13.60 -5.95 7.08
CA SER A 114 -12.96 -6.48 5.88
C SER A 114 -13.74 -7.69 5.38
N THR A 115 -14.47 -7.54 4.27
CA THR A 115 -15.25 -8.62 3.68
C THR A 115 -14.35 -9.79 3.28
N HIS A 116 -13.18 -9.52 2.71
CA HIS A 116 -12.18 -10.53 2.39
C HIS A 116 -11.11 -10.61 3.49
N SER A 117 -11.50 -11.21 4.60
CA SER A 117 -10.72 -11.28 5.85
C SER A 117 -9.38 -12.05 5.75
N ASP A 118 -9.16 -12.78 4.67
CA ASP A 118 -7.94 -13.55 4.38
C ASP A 118 -6.92 -12.79 3.53
N GLU A 119 -7.27 -11.63 2.97
CA GLU A 119 -6.38 -10.83 2.14
C GLU A 119 -5.08 -10.48 2.85
N SER A 120 -3.96 -10.68 2.12
CA SER A 120 -2.62 -10.54 2.67
C SER A 120 -1.65 -9.98 1.62
N TYR A 121 -0.44 -9.64 2.08
CA TYR A 121 0.61 -9.02 1.27
C TYR A 121 1.81 -9.97 1.21
N LEU A 122 2.00 -10.62 0.08
CA LEU A 122 2.97 -11.69 -0.11
C LEU A 122 4.37 -11.39 0.47
N PRO A 123 5.01 -10.22 0.22
CA PRO A 123 6.36 -9.96 0.72
C PRO A 123 6.45 -9.79 2.25
N SER A 124 5.36 -9.44 2.91
CA SER A 124 5.34 -9.18 4.36
C SER A 124 4.72 -10.31 5.17
N ASP A 125 3.76 -11.02 4.57
CA ASP A 125 2.93 -12.01 5.26
C ASP A 125 3.24 -13.44 4.82
N GLY A 126 4.07 -13.60 3.76
CA GLY A 126 4.48 -14.90 3.22
C GLY A 126 3.47 -15.54 2.27
N ALA A 127 2.26 -14.99 2.17
CA ALA A 127 1.22 -15.44 1.24
C ALA A 127 0.33 -14.27 0.82
N ALA A 128 -0.35 -14.42 -0.34
CA ALA A 128 -1.32 -13.42 -0.82
C ALA A 128 -2.68 -13.55 -0.11
N SER A 129 -2.97 -14.72 0.46
CA SER A 129 -4.18 -15.03 1.23
C SER A 129 -3.80 -15.94 2.40
N ILE A 130 -4.32 -15.66 3.58
CA ILE A 130 -4.09 -16.45 4.81
C ILE A 130 -5.44 -16.75 5.44
N ASN A 131 -5.84 -18.03 5.40
CA ASN A 131 -7.04 -18.49 6.09
C ASN A 131 -6.97 -18.13 7.58
N GLY A 132 -7.95 -17.41 8.07
CA GLY A 132 -7.95 -16.81 9.39
C GLY A 132 -7.72 -15.29 9.27
N HIS A 133 -6.78 -14.75 10.05
CA HIS A 133 -6.48 -13.33 10.03
C HIS A 133 -5.45 -12.99 8.95
N GLY A 134 -5.91 -12.47 7.81
CA GLY A 134 -5.08 -11.93 6.75
C GLY A 134 -4.30 -10.68 7.17
N GLY A 135 -3.26 -10.34 6.40
CA GLY A 135 -2.48 -9.12 6.60
C GLY A 135 -3.30 -7.84 6.54
N ILE A 136 -4.49 -7.89 5.91
CA ILE A 136 -5.42 -6.77 5.83
C ILE A 136 -5.83 -6.24 7.21
N TYR A 137 -5.97 -7.11 8.21
CA TYR A 137 -6.29 -6.69 9.58
C TYR A 137 -5.20 -5.83 10.25
N ARG A 138 -3.95 -5.90 9.75
CA ARG A 138 -2.90 -4.97 10.18
C ARG A 138 -3.09 -3.59 9.57
N VAL A 139 -3.64 -3.52 8.35
CA VAL A 139 -4.03 -2.26 7.71
C VAL A 139 -5.22 -1.65 8.46
N ASP A 140 -6.23 -2.45 8.83
CA ASP A 140 -7.33 -2.01 9.68
C ASP A 140 -6.84 -1.45 11.02
N THR A 141 -5.90 -2.15 11.68
CA THR A 141 -5.29 -1.70 12.93
C THR A 141 -4.54 -0.37 12.74
N ALA A 142 -3.80 -0.21 11.65
CA ALA A 142 -3.08 1.03 11.35
C ALA A 142 -4.04 2.19 11.07
N LEU A 143 -5.12 1.94 10.32
CA LEU A 143 -6.18 2.91 10.05
C LEU A 143 -6.93 3.29 11.33
N GLN A 144 -7.34 2.30 12.13
CA GLN A 144 -7.97 2.51 13.43
C GLN A 144 -7.12 3.42 14.31
N LYS A 145 -5.86 3.03 14.54
CA LYS A 145 -4.96 3.81 15.38
C LYS A 145 -4.79 5.25 14.87
N ALA A 146 -4.59 5.44 13.57
CA ALA A 146 -4.40 6.75 12.98
C ALA A 146 -5.66 7.64 13.10
N LEU A 147 -6.86 7.07 13.07
CA LEU A 147 -8.12 7.76 13.29
C LEU A 147 -8.32 8.09 14.77
N GLU A 148 -8.01 7.15 15.68
CA GLU A 148 -8.09 7.35 17.14
C GLU A 148 -7.11 8.44 17.61
N ASP A 149 -5.89 8.48 17.07
CA ASP A 149 -4.91 9.53 17.32
C ASP A 149 -5.44 10.94 16.92
N LYS A 150 -6.50 11.01 16.09
CA LYS A 150 -7.21 12.25 15.67
C LYS A 150 -8.50 12.50 16.46
N GLY A 151 -8.76 11.73 17.50
CA GLY A 151 -9.94 11.88 18.36
C GLY A 151 -11.23 11.31 17.76
N VAL A 152 -11.14 10.40 16.79
CA VAL A 152 -12.26 9.66 16.24
C VAL A 152 -12.42 8.35 17.01
N LYS A 153 -13.62 8.00 17.45
CA LYS A 153 -13.89 6.66 17.95
C LYS A 153 -14.00 5.69 16.80
N VAL A 154 -13.31 4.56 16.90
CA VAL A 154 -13.31 3.55 15.85
C VAL A 154 -13.79 2.21 16.41
N LYS A 155 -14.65 1.54 15.67
CA LYS A 155 -15.05 0.16 15.94
C LYS A 155 -14.65 -0.69 14.74
N VAL A 156 -13.83 -1.71 14.99
CA VAL A 156 -13.44 -2.70 13.96
C VAL A 156 -14.18 -3.99 14.20
N ASP A 157 -14.73 -4.58 13.15
CA ASP A 157 -15.26 -5.93 13.18
C ASP A 157 -14.17 -6.91 12.71
N TRP A 158 -13.75 -7.79 13.59
CA TRP A 158 -12.72 -8.80 13.37
C TRP A 158 -13.29 -10.16 12.95
N THR A 159 -14.54 -10.21 12.53
CA THR A 159 -15.20 -11.45 12.11
C THR A 159 -14.59 -11.97 10.81
N LEU A 160 -14.35 -13.28 10.74
CA LEU A 160 -13.87 -13.95 9.51
C LEU A 160 -15.05 -14.26 8.58
N TYR A 161 -14.98 -13.76 7.35
CA TYR A 161 -16.06 -13.94 6.36
C TYR A 161 -15.67 -14.95 5.26
N LEU A 162 -15.00 -16.02 5.66
CA LEU A 162 -14.58 -17.11 4.79
C LEU A 162 -15.74 -18.00 4.30
N PRO A 163 -15.58 -18.68 3.16
CA PRO A 163 -14.43 -18.61 2.24
C PRO A 163 -14.38 -17.32 1.44
N HIS A 164 -13.24 -17.06 0.75
CA HIS A 164 -13.07 -15.93 -0.17
C HIS A 164 -13.81 -16.22 -1.48
N ASP A 165 -15.07 -15.91 -1.54
CA ASP A 165 -15.96 -16.11 -2.69
C ASP A 165 -16.97 -14.96 -2.82
N ALA A 166 -17.79 -14.98 -3.87
CA ALA A 166 -18.82 -13.96 -4.11
C ALA A 166 -19.83 -13.82 -2.96
N MET A 167 -20.03 -14.86 -2.14
CA MET A 167 -20.94 -14.83 -0.99
C MET A 167 -20.32 -14.17 0.24
N ALA A 168 -19.04 -13.79 0.22
CA ALA A 168 -18.37 -13.09 1.33
C ALA A 168 -19.10 -11.78 1.66
N TYR A 169 -19.58 -11.04 0.67
CA TYR A 169 -20.39 -9.84 0.88
C TYR A 169 -21.71 -10.12 1.61
N THR A 170 -22.36 -11.23 1.32
CA THR A 170 -23.57 -11.66 2.04
C THR A 170 -23.23 -12.00 3.51
N ARG A 171 -22.09 -12.64 3.76
CA ARG A 171 -21.66 -12.99 5.12
C ARG A 171 -21.27 -11.74 5.91
N SER A 172 -20.49 -10.83 5.32
CA SER A 172 -20.05 -9.57 5.97
C SER A 172 -21.18 -8.58 6.22
N ARG A 173 -22.27 -8.70 5.44
CA ARG A 173 -23.46 -7.83 5.63
C ARG A 173 -24.02 -7.89 7.06
N ALA A 174 -24.01 -9.05 7.70
CA ALA A 174 -24.48 -9.19 9.08
C ALA A 174 -23.61 -8.38 10.06
N GLY A 175 -22.28 -8.41 9.91
CA GLY A 175 -21.34 -7.58 10.69
C GLY A 175 -21.51 -6.10 10.42
N ALA A 176 -21.61 -5.70 9.17
CA ALA A 176 -21.88 -4.32 8.77
C ALA A 176 -23.17 -3.76 9.39
N VAL A 177 -24.26 -4.53 9.33
CA VAL A 177 -25.55 -4.17 9.97
C VAL A 177 -25.42 -4.05 11.49
N LYS A 178 -24.66 -4.96 12.13
CA LYS A 178 -24.40 -4.91 13.58
C LYS A 178 -23.62 -3.64 13.94
N LEU A 179 -22.57 -3.29 13.19
CA LEU A 179 -21.83 -2.04 13.38
C LEU A 179 -22.73 -0.81 13.28
N LEU A 180 -23.60 -0.76 12.26
CA LEU A 180 -24.53 0.35 12.09
C LEU A 180 -25.53 0.48 13.23
N LYS A 181 -26.08 -0.63 13.73
CA LYS A 181 -27.07 -0.64 14.82
C LYS A 181 -26.48 -0.30 16.18
N GLU A 182 -25.34 -0.91 16.52
CA GLU A 182 -24.76 -0.84 17.87
C GLU A 182 -23.84 0.38 18.04
N PHE A 183 -23.06 0.72 17.00
CA PHE A 183 -22.03 1.76 17.07
C PHE A 183 -22.50 3.08 16.44
N LYS A 184 -23.41 3.04 15.45
CA LYS A 184 -23.96 4.19 14.74
C LYS A 184 -22.83 5.08 14.17
N PRO A 185 -22.00 4.56 13.30
CA PRO A 185 -20.86 5.31 12.74
C PRO A 185 -21.34 6.38 11.75
N ASP A 186 -20.54 7.45 11.61
CA ASP A 186 -20.67 8.47 10.58
C ASP A 186 -20.20 7.97 9.21
N LEU A 187 -19.32 6.95 9.20
CA LEU A 187 -18.77 6.30 8.02
C LEU A 187 -18.56 4.81 8.28
N LEU A 188 -18.97 3.99 7.33
CA LEU A 188 -18.72 2.55 7.29
C LEU A 188 -17.69 2.26 6.20
N LEU A 189 -16.59 1.60 6.54
CA LEU A 189 -15.50 1.24 5.64
C LEU A 189 -15.36 -0.26 5.51
N ASP A 190 -15.35 -0.74 4.26
CA ASP A 190 -14.91 -2.08 3.89
C ASP A 190 -13.48 -1.97 3.36
N VAL A 191 -12.53 -2.62 4.04
CA VAL A 191 -11.10 -2.47 3.76
C VAL A 191 -10.56 -3.71 3.07
N HIS A 192 -9.93 -3.49 1.93
CA HIS A 192 -9.42 -4.51 1.02
C HIS A 192 -8.02 -4.21 0.51
N ARG A 193 -7.46 -5.14 -0.24
CA ARG A 193 -6.35 -4.94 -1.17
C ARG A 193 -6.69 -5.55 -2.53
N ASP A 194 -6.20 -4.95 -3.61
CA ASP A 194 -6.38 -5.46 -4.99
C ASP A 194 -5.45 -6.66 -5.27
N ALA A 195 -5.69 -7.38 -6.36
CA ALA A 195 -4.86 -8.49 -6.82
C ALA A 195 -4.34 -8.26 -8.26
N VAL A 196 -3.63 -7.18 -8.46
CA VAL A 196 -3.08 -6.72 -9.73
C VAL A 196 -1.55 -6.53 -9.63
N PRO A 197 -0.83 -6.31 -10.76
CA PRO A 197 0.60 -6.04 -10.74
C PRO A 197 0.99 -4.87 -9.82
N LEU A 198 2.19 -4.98 -9.27
CA LEU A 198 2.76 -4.10 -8.26
C LEU A 198 2.76 -2.61 -8.67
N GLU A 199 3.08 -2.33 -9.93
CA GLU A 199 3.20 -0.98 -10.50
C GLU A 199 1.90 -0.19 -10.48
N GLU A 200 0.74 -0.85 -10.45
CA GLU A 200 -0.57 -0.18 -10.37
C GLU A 200 -0.69 0.67 -9.10
N TYR A 201 -0.06 0.23 -8.01
CA TYR A 201 -0.25 0.80 -6.69
C TYR A 201 1.00 1.42 -6.05
N ILE A 202 2.21 1.22 -6.61
CA ILE A 202 3.43 1.84 -6.07
C ILE A 202 3.32 3.36 -6.10
N ARG A 203 3.50 4.00 -4.94
CA ARG A 203 3.51 5.46 -4.81
C ARG A 203 4.62 5.91 -3.85
N LYS A 204 5.04 7.16 -4.04
CA LYS A 204 5.81 7.92 -3.04
C LYS A 204 4.98 9.14 -2.66
N ILE A 205 4.50 9.19 -1.41
CA ILE A 205 3.57 10.20 -0.91
C ILE A 205 4.21 10.90 0.27
N ALA A 206 4.30 12.23 0.24
CA ALA A 206 4.97 13.01 1.28
C ALA A 206 6.36 12.46 1.67
N GLY A 207 7.14 12.03 0.66
CA GLY A 207 8.49 11.47 0.84
C GLY A 207 8.54 10.01 1.30
N LYS A 208 7.42 9.39 1.69
CA LYS A 208 7.35 8.00 2.17
C LYS A 208 6.96 7.03 1.06
N ASN A 209 7.50 5.82 1.11
CA ASN A 209 7.05 4.72 0.27
C ASN A 209 5.66 4.27 0.74
N ALA A 210 4.67 4.41 -0.12
CA ALA A 210 3.27 4.17 0.17
C ALA A 210 2.62 3.32 -0.94
N ALA A 211 1.40 2.88 -0.72
CA ALA A 211 0.52 2.31 -1.72
C ALA A 211 -0.49 3.38 -2.19
N GLY A 212 -0.89 3.35 -3.45
CA GLY A 212 -2.11 4.04 -3.86
C GLY A 212 -3.33 3.44 -3.19
N VAL A 213 -4.40 4.21 -3.08
CA VAL A 213 -5.70 3.73 -2.60
C VAL A 213 -6.72 3.88 -3.72
N ARG A 214 -7.46 2.81 -4.03
CA ARG A 214 -8.64 2.86 -4.89
C ARG A 214 -9.87 2.99 -4.03
N ILE A 215 -10.81 3.83 -4.43
CA ILE A 215 -12.16 3.84 -3.89
C ILE A 215 -13.05 3.03 -4.83
N VAL A 216 -13.81 2.08 -4.30
CA VAL A 216 -14.78 1.32 -5.09
C VAL A 216 -16.19 1.70 -4.66
N LEU A 217 -17.02 1.97 -5.66
CA LEU A 217 -18.44 2.31 -5.50
C LEU A 217 -19.31 1.29 -6.23
N GLY A 218 -20.30 0.77 -5.54
CA GLY A 218 -21.28 -0.12 -6.12
C GLY A 218 -22.34 0.67 -6.91
N ARG A 219 -22.37 0.51 -8.23
CA ARG A 219 -23.31 1.28 -9.06
C ARG A 219 -24.77 0.81 -8.97
N ASN A 220 -24.99 -0.36 -8.40
CA ASN A 220 -26.35 -0.92 -8.22
C ASN A 220 -26.96 -0.57 -6.86
N ASN A 221 -26.25 0.18 -6.00
CA ASN A 221 -26.78 0.55 -4.69
C ASN A 221 -27.62 1.85 -4.74
N PRO A 222 -28.70 1.96 -3.97
CA PRO A 222 -29.57 3.14 -3.96
C PRO A 222 -28.88 4.39 -3.39
N ASN A 223 -27.81 4.24 -2.64
CA ASN A 223 -27.04 5.33 -2.05
C ASN A 223 -25.89 5.82 -2.95
N LEU A 224 -25.75 5.31 -4.19
CA LEU A 224 -24.62 5.62 -5.07
C LEU A 224 -24.30 7.12 -5.14
N LYS A 225 -25.31 7.97 -5.26
CA LYS A 225 -25.09 9.42 -5.36
C LYS A 225 -24.44 10.00 -4.11
N ALA A 226 -24.83 9.54 -2.93
CA ALA A 226 -24.26 9.97 -1.66
C ALA A 226 -22.83 9.45 -1.48
N ASN A 227 -22.62 8.15 -1.76
CA ASN A 227 -21.28 7.53 -1.72
C ASN A 227 -20.33 8.22 -2.71
N GLN A 228 -20.79 8.54 -3.92
CA GLN A 228 -20.01 9.27 -4.93
C GLN A 228 -19.63 10.68 -4.45
N ASN A 229 -20.57 11.42 -3.88
CA ASN A 229 -20.28 12.76 -3.36
C ASN A 229 -19.20 12.71 -2.27
N LEU A 230 -19.29 11.73 -1.36
CA LEU A 230 -18.28 11.51 -0.33
C LEU A 230 -16.94 11.11 -0.95
N ALA A 231 -16.91 10.17 -1.90
CA ALA A 231 -15.70 9.75 -2.59
C ALA A 231 -15.01 10.90 -3.33
N TYR A 232 -15.78 11.77 -4.00
CA TYR A 232 -15.27 12.94 -4.70
C TYR A 232 -14.70 13.99 -3.73
N ARG A 233 -15.35 14.20 -2.58
CA ARG A 233 -14.83 15.05 -1.50
C ARG A 233 -13.49 14.52 -0.96
N ILE A 234 -13.44 13.21 -0.65
CA ILE A 234 -12.23 12.55 -0.19
C ILE A 234 -11.11 12.70 -1.23
N LYS A 235 -11.40 12.44 -2.51
CA LYS A 235 -10.41 12.58 -3.58
C LYS A 235 -9.93 14.03 -3.73
N ALA A 236 -10.81 15.01 -3.68
CA ALA A 236 -10.44 16.43 -3.77
C ALA A 236 -9.48 16.85 -2.63
N ILE A 237 -9.77 16.43 -1.40
CA ILE A 237 -8.93 16.70 -0.24
C ILE A 237 -7.59 15.96 -0.36
N ALA A 238 -7.61 14.68 -0.78
CA ALA A 238 -6.41 13.90 -0.99
C ALA A 238 -5.50 14.51 -2.07
N ASP A 239 -6.05 14.90 -3.21
CA ASP A 239 -5.30 15.51 -4.31
C ASP A 239 -4.60 16.81 -3.89
N LYS A 240 -5.22 17.61 -3.00
CA LYS A 240 -4.62 18.83 -2.44
C LYS A 240 -3.58 18.55 -1.36
N THR A 241 -3.81 17.54 -0.48
CA THR A 241 -3.00 17.31 0.73
C THR A 241 -1.91 16.26 0.52
N TYR A 242 -2.26 15.17 -0.16
CA TYR A 242 -1.42 14.00 -0.42
C TYR A 242 -1.58 13.55 -1.88
N PRO A 243 -1.05 14.31 -2.85
CA PRO A 243 -1.17 13.98 -4.27
C PRO A 243 -0.80 12.51 -4.54
N HIS A 244 -1.60 11.85 -5.39
CA HIS A 244 -1.48 10.43 -5.75
C HIS A 244 -1.86 9.41 -4.67
N LEU A 245 -2.38 9.84 -3.50
CA LEU A 245 -2.91 8.91 -2.50
C LEU A 245 -4.12 8.16 -3.06
N ILE A 246 -5.12 8.89 -3.56
CA ILE A 246 -6.24 8.25 -4.28
C ILE A 246 -5.81 8.06 -5.74
N LYS A 247 -5.54 6.79 -6.09
CA LYS A 247 -5.12 6.46 -7.45
C LYS A 247 -6.26 6.62 -8.45
N ASP A 248 -7.47 6.23 -8.08
CA ASP A 248 -8.67 6.25 -8.91
C ASP A 248 -9.95 5.98 -8.09
N ILE A 249 -11.11 6.11 -8.75
CA ILE A 249 -12.40 5.64 -8.24
C ILE A 249 -13.01 4.71 -9.29
N PHE A 250 -13.33 3.47 -8.91
CA PHE A 250 -13.98 2.49 -9.76
C PHE A 250 -15.44 2.32 -9.34
N PHE A 251 -16.35 2.40 -10.31
CA PHE A 251 -17.80 2.21 -10.12
C PHE A 251 -18.17 0.85 -10.74
N GLY A 252 -18.08 -0.21 -9.94
CA GLY A 252 -18.34 -1.58 -10.37
C GLY A 252 -19.80 -1.99 -10.22
N GLU A 253 -20.20 -3.00 -10.98
CA GLU A 253 -21.48 -3.66 -10.80
C GLU A 253 -21.55 -4.35 -9.44
N GLY A 254 -22.62 -4.09 -8.68
CA GLY A 254 -22.80 -4.61 -7.33
C GLY A 254 -23.24 -3.52 -6.36
N ASP A 255 -23.48 -3.87 -5.11
CA ASP A 255 -23.82 -2.96 -4.02
C ASP A 255 -22.72 -2.84 -2.96
N PHE A 256 -21.88 -3.89 -2.80
CA PHE A 256 -20.77 -3.96 -1.82
C PHE A 256 -21.19 -3.53 -0.40
N ASN A 257 -22.41 -3.88 0.02
CA ASN A 257 -23.03 -3.45 1.28
C ASN A 257 -23.17 -1.91 1.46
N GLN A 258 -22.93 -1.12 0.38
CA GLN A 258 -23.05 0.35 0.42
C GLN A 258 -24.51 0.83 0.39
N ASP A 259 -25.44 -0.06 0.10
CA ASP A 259 -26.88 0.17 0.23
C ASP A 259 -27.31 0.36 1.69
N LEU A 260 -26.52 -0.08 2.66
CA LEU A 260 -26.83 -0.04 4.08
C LEU A 260 -26.81 1.39 4.67
N THR A 261 -25.99 2.29 4.12
CA THR A 261 -25.87 3.67 4.59
C THR A 261 -25.35 4.61 3.51
N PRO A 262 -25.80 5.89 3.47
CA PRO A 262 -25.29 6.88 2.53
C PRO A 262 -23.77 7.15 2.63
N ASN A 263 -23.16 6.88 3.78
CA ASN A 263 -21.74 7.04 4.01
C ASN A 263 -21.08 5.65 4.17
N ALA A 264 -20.99 4.90 3.08
CA ALA A 264 -20.27 3.66 3.02
C ALA A 264 -19.29 3.67 1.83
N LEU A 265 -18.08 3.18 2.03
CA LEU A 265 -17.04 3.08 1.00
C LEU A 265 -16.29 1.76 1.11
N LEU A 266 -15.85 1.25 -0.03
CA LEU A 266 -14.85 0.18 -0.09
C LEU A 266 -13.51 0.80 -0.52
N LEU A 267 -12.43 0.45 0.18
CA LEU A 267 -11.09 1.00 -0.04
C LEU A 267 -10.09 -0.12 -0.29
N GLU A 268 -9.43 -0.09 -1.45
CA GLU A 268 -8.32 -0.98 -1.79
C GLU A 268 -6.98 -0.35 -1.41
N PHE A 269 -6.32 -0.85 -0.37
CA PHE A 269 -5.02 -0.36 0.09
C PHE A 269 -3.87 -1.12 -0.58
N GLY A 270 -3.54 -0.74 -1.80
CA GLY A 270 -2.47 -1.40 -2.54
C GLY A 270 -2.91 -2.72 -3.16
N THR A 271 -1.94 -3.61 -3.37
CA THR A 271 -2.13 -4.92 -4.01
C THR A 271 -1.23 -5.96 -3.35
N TYR A 272 -1.56 -7.27 -3.51
CA TYR A 272 -0.87 -8.36 -2.79
C TYR A 272 0.66 -8.44 -3.02
N PRO A 273 1.26 -8.01 -4.17
CA PRO A 273 2.71 -8.02 -4.32
C PRO A 273 3.41 -6.85 -3.59
N HIS A 274 2.65 -5.91 -3.00
CA HIS A 274 3.21 -4.88 -2.12
C HIS A 274 3.72 -5.44 -0.80
N THR A 275 4.61 -4.70 -0.13
CA THR A 275 4.79 -4.88 1.30
C THR A 275 3.61 -4.27 2.04
N ARG A 276 3.09 -4.93 3.06
CA ARG A 276 1.99 -4.45 3.91
C ARG A 276 2.29 -3.07 4.50
N GLN A 277 3.55 -2.79 4.85
CA GLN A 277 3.99 -1.50 5.38
C GLN A 277 3.65 -0.32 4.46
N ARG A 278 3.62 -0.51 3.14
CA ARG A 278 3.18 0.54 2.21
C ARG A 278 1.69 0.86 2.38
N ALA A 279 0.86 -0.16 2.58
CA ALA A 279 -0.57 -0.02 2.84
C ALA A 279 -0.82 0.64 4.21
N GLU A 280 -0.08 0.22 5.26
CA GLU A 280 -0.16 0.81 6.60
C GLU A 280 0.22 2.31 6.59
N VAL A 281 1.23 2.71 5.80
CA VAL A 281 1.59 4.13 5.60
C VAL A 281 0.44 4.89 4.95
N SER A 282 -0.20 4.30 3.93
CA SER A 282 -1.35 4.92 3.26
C SER A 282 -2.57 5.01 4.15
N ALA A 283 -2.79 4.05 5.05
CA ALA A 283 -3.83 4.11 6.06
C ALA A 283 -3.68 5.34 6.98
N GLY A 284 -2.45 5.69 7.35
CA GLY A 284 -2.17 6.92 8.09
C GLY A 284 -2.54 8.19 7.33
N PHE A 285 -2.20 8.29 6.03
CA PHE A 285 -2.61 9.41 5.19
C PHE A 285 -4.12 9.44 4.94
N MET A 286 -4.72 8.26 4.76
CA MET A 286 -6.16 8.12 4.58
C MET A 286 -6.95 8.60 5.80
N ALA A 287 -6.47 8.28 7.02
CA ALA A 287 -7.08 8.76 8.27
C ALA A 287 -7.13 10.30 8.33
N ASP A 288 -6.07 10.98 7.85
CA ASP A 288 -6.04 12.43 7.78
C ASP A 288 -7.06 12.99 6.78
N VAL A 289 -7.13 12.39 5.60
CA VAL A 289 -8.09 12.78 4.56
C VAL A 289 -9.53 12.53 5.01
N LEU A 290 -9.82 11.36 5.60
CA LEU A 290 -11.14 11.00 6.09
C LEU A 290 -11.62 11.95 7.20
N THR A 291 -10.76 12.29 8.15
CA THR A 291 -11.14 13.21 9.22
C THR A 291 -11.39 14.63 8.72
N LYS A 292 -10.63 15.09 7.71
CA LYS A 292 -10.91 16.36 7.04
C LYS A 292 -12.24 16.34 6.28
N ALA A 293 -12.49 15.25 5.52
CA ALA A 293 -13.69 15.12 4.72
C ALA A 293 -14.97 15.04 5.55
N LEU A 294 -14.92 14.38 6.70
CA LEU A 294 -16.10 14.16 7.55
C LEU A 294 -16.30 15.23 8.62
N TYR A 295 -15.22 15.76 9.16
CA TYR A 295 -15.26 16.58 10.38
C TYR A 295 -14.53 17.91 10.26
N GLY A 296 -13.89 18.19 9.11
CA GLY A 296 -13.12 19.41 8.91
C GLY A 296 -11.89 19.54 9.83
N LEU A 297 -11.40 18.42 10.40
CA LEU A 297 -10.26 18.43 11.32
C LEU A 297 -8.96 18.72 10.58
N ASP A 298 -8.23 19.75 11.00
CA ASP A 298 -6.87 20.01 10.52
C ASP A 298 -5.83 19.65 11.58
N GLN A 299 -4.76 18.96 11.18
CA GLN A 299 -3.70 18.52 12.09
C GLN A 299 -2.99 19.66 12.83
N GLN A 300 -3.01 20.88 12.28
CA GLN A 300 -2.27 22.02 12.85
C GLN A 300 -2.88 22.59 14.13
N LYS A 301 -4.12 22.25 14.51
CA LYS A 301 -4.76 22.81 15.73
C LYS A 301 -4.55 21.98 17.01
N GLN A 302 -4.06 20.74 16.94
CA GLN A 302 -3.78 19.94 18.15
C GLN A 302 -2.40 20.17 18.77
N VAL A 303 -1.49 20.90 18.12
CA VAL A 303 -0.19 21.29 18.73
C VAL A 303 -0.32 22.53 19.63
N GLY A 304 -1.51 23.15 19.69
CA GLY A 304 -1.76 24.43 20.36
C GLY A 304 -2.30 24.39 21.78
N THR A 305 -2.51 23.22 22.40
CA THR A 305 -2.95 23.16 23.82
C THR A 305 -2.23 22.06 24.60
N VAL A 306 -0.92 21.98 24.43
CA VAL A 306 -0.08 21.47 25.52
C VAL A 306 0.22 22.67 26.40
N THR A 307 -0.57 22.81 27.45
CA THR A 307 -0.26 23.66 28.60
C THR A 307 1.22 23.49 28.95
N LYS A 308 1.98 24.59 28.85
CA LYS A 308 3.30 24.67 29.45
C LYS A 308 3.17 24.35 30.95
N THR A 309 3.40 23.13 31.33
CA THR A 309 3.87 22.73 32.67
C THR A 309 4.09 21.23 32.74
N GLN A 310 5.15 20.75 32.11
CA GLN A 310 5.93 19.67 32.70
C GLN A 310 7.38 19.83 32.24
N LYS A 311 8.20 20.27 33.18
CA LYS A 311 9.65 20.17 33.09
C LYS A 311 9.98 18.71 32.78
N PRO A 312 10.83 18.39 31.76
CA PRO A 312 11.26 17.03 31.54
C PRO A 312 11.88 16.47 32.82
N LEU A 313 11.38 15.35 33.30
CA LEU A 313 12.00 14.62 34.38
C LEU A 313 13.44 14.24 33.97
N PRO A 314 14.45 14.53 34.77
CA PRO A 314 15.84 14.14 34.48
C PRO A 314 15.92 12.60 34.55
N GLY A 315 16.19 11.92 33.43
CA GLY A 315 16.44 10.48 33.43
C GLY A 315 16.00 9.68 32.19
N GLN A 316 15.14 10.22 31.31
CA GLN A 316 14.62 9.41 30.19
C GLN A 316 15.59 9.21 29.00
N ASN A 317 16.67 9.97 28.92
CA ASN A 317 17.65 9.80 27.82
C ASN A 317 18.69 8.71 28.07
N LYS A 318 18.79 8.15 29.29
CA LYS A 318 19.75 7.06 29.59
C LYS A 318 19.27 5.69 29.13
N ALA A 319 17.95 5.41 29.13
CA ALA A 319 17.42 4.12 28.75
C ALA A 319 17.52 3.86 27.22
N ALA A 320 17.34 4.88 26.38
CA ALA A 320 17.48 4.74 24.94
C ALA A 320 18.95 4.54 24.50
N ALA A 321 19.88 5.24 25.14
CA ALA A 321 21.30 5.06 24.88
C ALA A 321 21.80 3.67 25.33
N THR A 322 21.32 3.17 26.46
CA THR A 322 21.69 1.82 26.98
C THR A 322 21.18 0.72 26.06
N GLY A 323 19.95 0.83 25.50
CA GLY A 323 19.39 -0.14 24.55
C GLY A 323 20.20 -0.24 23.27
N ILE A 324 20.68 0.89 22.72
CA ILE A 324 21.53 0.91 21.51
C ILE A 324 22.87 0.22 21.78
N TRP A 325 23.51 0.47 22.91
CA TRP A 325 24.79 -0.17 23.25
C TRP A 325 24.67 -1.67 23.51
N ILE A 326 23.54 -2.16 24.04
CA ILE A 326 23.26 -3.58 24.20
C ILE A 326 23.12 -4.26 22.81
N LEU A 327 22.41 -3.64 21.86
CA LEU A 327 22.27 -4.17 20.51
C LEU A 327 23.62 -4.21 19.76
N VAL A 328 24.44 -3.17 19.90
CA VAL A 328 25.80 -3.13 19.35
C VAL A 328 26.67 -4.21 20.00
N GLY A 329 26.58 -4.41 21.30
CA GLY A 329 27.30 -5.45 22.02
C GLY A 329 26.93 -6.85 21.57
N VAL A 330 25.62 -7.15 21.42
CA VAL A 330 25.13 -8.45 20.92
C VAL A 330 25.60 -8.67 19.47
N GLY A 331 25.57 -7.64 18.63
CA GLY A 331 26.06 -7.72 17.25
C GLY A 331 27.56 -8.07 17.19
N ILE A 332 28.39 -7.46 18.02
CA ILE A 332 29.83 -7.74 18.09
C ILE A 332 30.09 -9.17 18.60
N VAL A 333 29.41 -9.60 19.67
CA VAL A 333 29.54 -10.96 20.21
C VAL A 333 29.11 -12.01 19.18
N SER A 334 28.02 -11.77 18.45
CA SER A 334 27.56 -12.67 17.39
C SER A 334 28.55 -12.75 16.22
N ALA A 335 29.14 -11.62 15.82
CA ALA A 335 30.16 -11.59 14.77
C ALA A 335 31.44 -12.34 15.19
N VAL A 336 31.89 -12.16 16.44
CA VAL A 336 33.04 -12.87 17.00
C VAL A 336 32.77 -14.37 17.11
N ALA A 337 31.59 -14.76 17.60
CA ALA A 337 31.19 -16.17 17.66
C ALA A 337 31.10 -16.79 16.25
N PHE A 338 30.59 -16.11 15.26
CA PHE A 338 30.59 -16.56 13.87
C PHE A 338 32.01 -16.73 13.32
N MET A 339 32.92 -15.80 13.58
CA MET A 339 34.31 -15.89 13.18
C MET A 339 35.05 -17.06 13.85
N LEU A 340 34.72 -17.40 15.09
CA LEU A 340 35.34 -18.53 15.81
C LEU A 340 34.77 -19.89 15.42
N LEU A 341 33.49 -19.96 15.06
CA LEU A 341 32.78 -21.20 14.78
C LEU A 341 32.78 -21.58 13.29
N SER A 342 32.85 -20.62 12.36
CA SER A 342 32.88 -20.90 10.93
C SER A 342 34.28 -21.16 10.40
N THR A 343 34.43 -22.10 9.44
CA THR A 343 35.69 -22.43 8.79
C THR A 343 36.28 -21.21 8.05
N GLY A 344 35.46 -20.40 7.42
CA GLY A 344 35.89 -19.16 6.75
C GLY A 344 36.31 -18.05 7.71
N GLY A 345 35.67 -17.96 8.89
CA GLY A 345 36.05 -17.00 9.94
C GLY A 345 37.40 -17.29 10.57
N ARG A 346 37.71 -18.56 10.80
CA ARG A 346 39.05 -18.99 11.30
C ARG A 346 40.18 -18.68 10.33
N GLU A 347 39.95 -18.85 9.03
CA GLU A 347 40.91 -18.49 8.00
C GLU A 347 41.15 -16.98 7.92
N MET A 348 40.10 -16.21 8.06
CA MET A 348 40.15 -14.74 8.09
C MET A 348 40.89 -14.21 9.33
N LEU A 349 40.65 -14.79 10.52
CA LEU A 349 41.38 -14.46 11.75
C LEU A 349 42.87 -14.79 11.62
N TYR A 350 43.25 -15.93 11.00
CA TYR A 350 44.63 -16.30 10.74
C TYR A 350 45.32 -15.31 9.80
N LYS A 351 44.64 -14.87 8.72
CA LYS A 351 45.16 -13.85 7.80
C LYS A 351 45.34 -12.50 8.48
N PHE A 352 44.38 -12.09 9.33
CA PHE A 352 44.46 -10.85 10.10
C PHE A 352 45.59 -10.83 11.11
N SER A 353 45.80 -11.93 11.87
CA SER A 353 46.89 -12.06 12.84
C SER A 353 48.27 -12.04 12.17
N LYS A 354 48.38 -12.56 10.95
CA LYS A 354 49.60 -12.57 10.15
C LYS A 354 49.95 -11.18 9.56
N ALA A 355 48.88 -10.42 9.17
CA ALA A 355 49.04 -9.04 8.68
C ALA A 355 49.47 -8.10 9.81
N THR A 356 48.82 -8.18 10.99
CA THR A 356 49.15 -7.36 12.16
C THR A 356 50.56 -7.61 12.69
N LYS A 357 51.02 -8.87 12.70
CA LYS A 357 52.41 -9.19 13.07
C LYS A 357 53.44 -8.63 12.09
N ARG A 358 53.13 -8.56 10.79
CA ARG A 358 54.00 -7.94 9.77
C ARG A 358 54.08 -6.40 9.94
N GLU A 359 52.98 -5.74 10.19
CA GLU A 359 52.95 -4.29 10.43
C GLU A 359 53.66 -3.91 11.72
N PHE A 360 53.46 -4.66 12.82
CA PHE A 360 54.15 -4.43 14.09
C PHE A 360 55.66 -4.65 13.97
N ALA A 361 56.11 -5.67 13.22
CA ALA A 361 57.53 -5.93 12.96
C ALA A 361 58.18 -4.80 12.13
N SER A 362 57.45 -4.23 11.16
CA SER A 362 57.90 -3.07 10.36
C SER A 362 58.01 -1.78 11.19
N TYR A 363 57.10 -1.60 12.18
CA TYR A 363 57.13 -0.47 13.08
C TYR A 363 58.26 -0.52 14.08
N LEU A 364 58.58 -1.70 14.66
CA LEU A 364 59.68 -1.93 15.56
C LEU A 364 61.04 -1.86 14.82
N GLY A 365 61.11 -2.27 13.55
CA GLY A 365 62.30 -2.13 12.72
C GLY A 365 62.65 -0.67 12.40
N ARG A 366 61.67 0.22 12.30
CA ARG A 366 61.89 1.69 12.16
C ARG A 366 62.42 2.35 13.44
N PHE A 367 62.00 1.90 14.62
CA PHE A 367 62.51 2.40 15.89
C PHE A 367 63.95 2.04 16.19
N LYS A 368 64.42 0.83 15.74
CA LYS A 368 65.81 0.43 15.88
C LYS A 368 66.77 1.14 14.92
N ARG A 369 66.32 1.61 13.77
CA ARG A 369 67.14 2.39 12.83
C ARG A 369 67.36 3.83 13.26
N LYS A 370 66.45 4.41 14.05
CA LYS A 370 66.57 5.79 14.54
C LYS A 370 67.49 5.94 15.79
N LYS A 371 67.90 4.81 16.44
CA LYS A 371 68.80 4.79 17.59
C LYS A 371 70.24 4.44 17.24
N GLY A 372 70.58 4.15 15.98
CA GLY A 372 71.89 3.77 15.49
C GLY A 372 72.65 4.89 14.76
N ASP A 373 72.02 6.05 14.57
CA ASP A 373 72.63 7.16 13.85
C ASP A 373 72.95 8.37 14.77
N GLU A 374 73.02 8.15 16.10
CA GLU A 374 73.44 9.16 17.12
C GLU A 374 74.49 8.55 18.10
N GLU A 375 75.56 7.92 17.57
CA GLU A 375 76.83 7.75 18.29
C GLU A 375 77.99 8.04 17.37
#